data_0c6ac0adc91775eacde4a7ff64029385
#
_entry.id   0c6ac0adc91775eacde4a7ff64029385
#
_cell.length_a   1.000
_cell.length_b   1.000
_cell.length_c   1.000
_cell.angle_alpha   90.00
_cell.angle_beta   90.00
_cell.angle_gamma   90.00
#
_symmetry.space_group_name_H-M   'P 1'
#
loop_
_entity.id
_entity.type
_entity.pdbx_description
1 polymer ?
#
loop_
_entity_poly.entity_id
_entity_poly.type
_entity_poly.pdbx_seq_one_letter_code
_entity_poly.pdbx_strand_id
1 'polypeptide(L)'
;MKHRSPLFTLAALALAFAIMFIVNMLAEPPGGTAGPAAAPPTATAASPSPAPTQTAASPAPSESESLEDDKFAEKIVYAGRAEDGAGAIAIAVLGTQTAAYFCDGRSVEAWFRGSVTGPEISLKSKAGATLEADLDGDHLKGTVRIQDDRIKFEIDEATKPAGLYRARGSKTTIGWIVLQDGSEVGVQTTGDASMPAPDLDPQNPQVTVDGENLDAAPVNGDESL
;
A
#
# COMPACT_ATOMS: atom_id res chain seq x y z
N MET A 1 -10.62 16.95 -46.29
CA MET A 1 -10.43 16.23 -45.02
C MET A 1 -11.66 15.34 -44.76
N LYS A 2 -11.53 14.00 -44.86
CA LYS A 2 -12.68 13.10 -44.71
C LYS A 2 -12.95 12.85 -43.21
N HIS A 3 -14.08 13.35 -42.72
CA HIS A 3 -14.58 13.05 -41.37
C HIS A 3 -14.89 11.54 -41.26
N ARG A 4 -14.15 10.80 -40.47
CA ARG A 4 -14.46 9.42 -40.11
C ARG A 4 -15.57 9.45 -39.06
N SER A 5 -16.70 8.83 -39.40
CA SER A 5 -17.89 8.79 -38.57
C SER A 5 -17.64 8.02 -37.26
N PRO A 6 -18.10 8.52 -36.08
CA PRO A 6 -17.87 7.89 -34.77
C PRO A 6 -18.51 6.49 -34.64
N LEU A 7 -19.42 6.13 -35.53
CA LEU A 7 -20.08 4.82 -35.57
C LEU A 7 -19.13 3.66 -35.87
N PHE A 8 -18.04 3.87 -36.61
CA PHE A 8 -17.06 2.81 -36.91
C PHE A 8 -16.17 2.48 -35.71
N THR A 9 -15.92 3.41 -34.81
CA THR A 9 -15.09 3.22 -33.62
C THR A 9 -15.83 2.37 -32.57
N LEU A 10 -17.14 2.55 -32.41
CA LEU A 10 -17.96 1.76 -31.49
C LEU A 10 -18.14 0.30 -31.95
N ALA A 11 -18.24 0.04 -33.27
CA ALA A 11 -18.35 -1.31 -33.81
C ALA A 11 -17.05 -2.12 -33.62
N ALA A 12 -15.88 -1.49 -33.72
CA ALA A 12 -14.59 -2.15 -33.50
C ALA A 12 -14.37 -2.55 -32.03
N LEU A 13 -14.82 -1.70 -31.10
CA LEU A 13 -14.72 -1.98 -29.65
C LEU A 13 -15.62 -3.16 -29.24
N ALA A 14 -16.84 -3.25 -29.78
CA ALA A 14 -17.77 -4.33 -29.48
C ALA A 14 -17.26 -5.70 -29.99
N LEU A 15 -16.57 -5.71 -31.12
CA LEU A 15 -16.00 -6.96 -31.67
C LEU A 15 -14.83 -7.49 -30.84
N ALA A 16 -13.99 -6.60 -30.30
CA ALA A 16 -12.87 -6.97 -29.43
C ALA A 16 -13.34 -7.59 -28.11
N PHE A 17 -14.43 -7.07 -27.52
CA PHE A 17 -15.01 -7.63 -26.30
C PHE A 17 -15.64 -9.02 -26.51
N ALA A 18 -16.28 -9.26 -27.65
CA ALA A 18 -16.89 -10.54 -27.97
C ALA A 18 -15.84 -11.66 -28.15
N ILE A 19 -14.69 -11.36 -28.74
CA ILE A 19 -13.60 -12.33 -28.95
C ILE A 19 -12.96 -12.71 -27.61
N MET A 20 -12.80 -11.74 -26.68
CA MET A 20 -12.20 -12.00 -25.37
C MET A 20 -13.09 -12.88 -24.47
N PHE A 21 -14.43 -12.81 -24.64
CA PHE A 21 -15.38 -13.60 -23.87
C PHE A 21 -15.42 -15.07 -24.35
N ILE A 22 -15.24 -15.33 -25.64
CA ILE A 22 -15.27 -16.68 -26.22
C ILE A 22 -14.03 -17.48 -25.85
N VAL A 23 -12.85 -16.85 -25.75
CA VAL A 23 -11.59 -17.52 -25.38
C VAL A 23 -11.62 -17.98 -23.91
N ASN A 24 -12.32 -17.25 -23.04
CA ASN A 24 -12.40 -17.61 -21.61
C ASN A 24 -13.40 -18.73 -21.29
N MET A 25 -14.31 -19.08 -22.22
CA MET A 25 -15.29 -20.18 -22.05
C MET A 25 -14.77 -21.57 -22.51
N LEU A 26 -13.61 -21.63 -23.17
CA LEU A 26 -13.05 -22.87 -23.73
C LEU A 26 -11.92 -23.49 -22.89
N ALA A 27 -11.63 -22.94 -21.71
CA ALA A 27 -10.65 -23.51 -20.78
C ALA A 27 -11.35 -24.36 -19.71
N GLU A 28 -11.63 -25.62 -20.00
CA GLU A 28 -12.04 -26.62 -19.01
C GLU A 28 -10.81 -27.14 -18.24
N PRO A 29 -10.89 -27.30 -16.90
CA PRO A 29 -9.83 -27.93 -16.13
C PRO A 29 -9.91 -29.46 -16.28
N PRO A 30 -8.77 -30.20 -16.34
CA PRO A 30 -8.78 -31.63 -16.41
C PRO A 30 -9.20 -32.28 -15.11
N GLY A 31 -10.25 -33.09 -15.16
CA GLY A 31 -10.75 -33.88 -14.07
C GLY A 31 -9.79 -35.01 -13.67
N GLY A 32 -9.42 -35.06 -12.40
CA GLY A 32 -8.69 -36.16 -11.79
C GLY A 32 -9.62 -37.26 -11.35
N THR A 33 -9.48 -38.45 -11.92
CA THR A 33 -10.16 -39.68 -11.52
C THR A 33 -9.54 -40.28 -10.26
N ALA A 34 -10.38 -40.61 -9.29
CA ALA A 34 -10.04 -41.39 -8.09
C ALA A 34 -9.97 -42.87 -8.44
N GLY A 35 -8.93 -43.57 -8.01
CA GLY A 35 -8.80 -45.03 -8.05
C GLY A 35 -8.71 -45.58 -6.60
N PRO A 36 -9.11 -46.85 -6.36
CA PRO A 36 -9.52 -47.32 -5.05
C PRO A 36 -8.41 -47.92 -4.20
N ALA A 37 -8.74 -47.99 -2.89
CA ALA A 37 -7.99 -48.44 -1.77
C ALA A 37 -7.46 -49.91 -1.87
N ALA A 38 -6.28 -50.17 -1.28
CA ALA A 38 -5.85 -51.47 -0.82
C ALA A 38 -5.27 -51.36 0.59
N ALA A 39 -5.74 -52.25 1.48
CA ALA A 39 -5.44 -52.35 2.87
C ALA A 39 -4.13 -53.12 3.17
N PRO A 40 -3.62 -53.15 4.43
CA PRO A 40 -2.23 -53.36 4.80
C PRO A 40 -1.85 -54.80 5.09
N PRO A 41 -0.56 -55.12 5.29
CA PRO A 41 -0.18 -56.20 6.13
C PRO A 41 0.52 -55.76 7.42
N THR A 42 0.10 -56.33 8.49
CA THR A 42 0.65 -56.35 9.84
C THR A 42 2.02 -57.03 9.87
N ALA A 43 3.00 -56.45 10.53
CA ALA A 43 4.17 -57.15 11.09
C ALA A 43 4.76 -56.41 12.28
N THR A 44 4.55 -56.97 13.41
CA THR A 44 5.33 -57.35 14.57
C THR A 44 6.60 -56.56 14.95
N ALA A 45 6.58 -56.18 16.23
CA ALA A 45 7.50 -55.51 17.08
C ALA A 45 8.99 -55.89 17.00
N ALA A 46 9.82 -54.85 17.11
CA ALA A 46 11.08 -54.90 17.85
C ALA A 46 11.38 -53.54 18.44
N SER A 47 11.49 -53.50 19.77
CA SER A 47 11.95 -52.32 20.53
C SER A 47 13.47 -52.24 20.50
N PRO A 48 14.07 -51.08 20.26
CA PRO A 48 15.37 -50.76 20.80
C PRO A 48 15.35 -49.52 21.69
N SER A 49 16.08 -49.60 22.72
CA SER A 49 16.57 -48.70 23.75
C SER A 49 16.74 -47.23 23.34
N PRO A 50 16.49 -46.27 24.27
CA PRO A 50 16.56 -44.83 23.97
C PRO A 50 18.01 -44.38 23.82
N ALA A 51 18.32 -43.78 22.69
CA ALA A 51 19.51 -42.94 22.48
C ALA A 51 19.28 -41.54 23.09
N PRO A 52 20.35 -40.87 23.58
CA PRO A 52 20.22 -39.60 24.26
C PRO A 52 19.70 -38.49 23.32
N THR A 53 18.63 -37.87 23.74
CA THR A 53 18.07 -36.66 23.12
C THR A 53 19.13 -35.55 23.15
N GLN A 54 19.73 -35.24 22.00
CA GLN A 54 20.36 -33.97 21.80
C GLN A 54 19.26 -32.94 21.72
N THR A 55 19.14 -32.14 22.77
CA THR A 55 18.37 -30.88 22.73
C THR A 55 18.98 -30.00 21.67
N ALA A 56 18.33 -29.91 20.51
CA ALA A 56 18.64 -28.88 19.54
C ALA A 56 18.35 -27.55 20.23
N ALA A 57 19.39 -26.77 20.46
CA ALA A 57 19.26 -25.39 20.87
C ALA A 57 18.43 -24.68 19.79
N SER A 58 17.28 -24.16 20.19
CA SER A 58 16.52 -23.20 19.38
C SER A 58 17.47 -22.05 19.06
N PRO A 59 17.60 -21.62 17.79
CA PRO A 59 18.38 -20.43 17.50
C PRO A 59 17.76 -19.28 18.32
N ALA A 60 18.61 -18.59 19.07
CA ALA A 60 18.22 -17.37 19.73
C ALA A 60 17.71 -16.39 18.66
N PRO A 61 16.63 -15.64 18.92
CA PRO A 61 16.20 -14.58 18.02
C PRO A 61 17.39 -13.64 17.78
N SER A 62 17.65 -13.29 16.52
CA SER A 62 18.67 -12.31 16.21
C SER A 62 18.34 -11.00 16.91
N GLU A 63 19.25 -10.45 17.68
CA GLU A 63 19.07 -9.15 18.38
C GLU A 63 18.62 -8.03 17.44
N SER A 64 18.88 -8.18 16.13
CA SER A 64 18.46 -7.22 15.10
C SER A 64 16.94 -7.20 14.89
N GLU A 65 16.25 -8.37 14.88
CA GLU A 65 14.79 -8.44 14.71
C GLU A 65 14.05 -7.85 15.92
N SER A 66 14.61 -8.01 17.12
CA SER A 66 14.00 -7.49 18.35
C SER A 66 14.04 -5.95 18.42
N LEU A 67 15.08 -5.30 17.88
CA LEU A 67 15.21 -3.83 17.90
C LEU A 67 14.30 -3.15 16.88
N GLU A 68 14.02 -3.81 15.76
CA GLU A 68 13.14 -3.29 14.70
C GLU A 68 11.66 -3.39 15.08
N ASP A 69 11.25 -4.47 15.74
CA ASP A 69 9.89 -4.63 16.26
C ASP A 69 9.59 -3.61 17.37
N ASP A 70 10.56 -3.25 18.22
CA ASP A 70 10.42 -2.24 19.25
C ASP A 70 10.28 -0.83 18.67
N LYS A 71 10.91 -0.53 17.53
CA LYS A 71 10.87 0.81 16.92
C LYS A 71 9.46 1.22 16.51
N PHE A 72 8.65 0.30 16.03
CA PHE A 72 7.27 0.58 15.60
C PHE A 72 6.21 0.38 16.70
N ALA A 73 6.60 0.09 17.93
CA ALA A 73 5.68 -0.03 19.06
C ALA A 73 4.92 1.27 19.33
N GLU A 74 5.57 2.42 19.07
CA GLU A 74 4.96 3.73 19.08
C GLU A 74 4.64 4.20 17.65
N LYS A 75 3.78 5.20 17.53
CA LYS A 75 3.47 5.81 16.24
C LYS A 75 4.69 6.53 15.68
N ILE A 76 5.10 6.15 14.49
CA ILE A 76 6.14 6.84 13.73
C ILE A 76 5.55 7.26 12.38
N VAL A 77 5.93 8.43 11.90
CA VAL A 77 5.57 8.93 10.57
C VAL A 77 6.85 9.32 9.84
N TYR A 78 6.97 8.86 8.62
CA TYR A 78 8.02 9.25 7.68
C TYR A 78 7.38 10.12 6.60
N ALA A 79 8.06 11.20 6.20
CA ALA A 79 7.54 12.07 5.14
C ALA A 79 8.68 12.75 4.38
N GLY A 80 8.53 12.84 3.06
CA GLY A 80 9.52 13.47 2.21
C GLY A 80 9.09 13.58 0.75
N ARG A 81 10.00 14.08 -0.07
CA ARG A 81 9.78 14.17 -1.51
C ARG A 81 10.26 12.88 -2.18
N ALA A 82 9.52 12.47 -3.19
CA ALA A 82 9.97 11.43 -4.10
C ALA A 82 11.09 11.95 -5.01
N GLU A 83 11.91 11.02 -5.52
CA GLU A 83 12.99 11.34 -6.46
C GLU A 83 12.44 12.01 -7.74
N ASP A 84 13.31 12.72 -8.44
CA ASP A 84 13.02 13.37 -9.74
C ASP A 84 11.83 14.36 -9.71
N GLY A 85 11.42 14.82 -8.52
CA GLY A 85 10.30 15.74 -8.38
C GLY A 85 8.94 15.11 -8.70
N ALA A 86 8.84 13.79 -8.63
CA ALA A 86 7.61 13.04 -8.95
C ALA A 86 6.45 13.32 -8.00
N GLY A 87 6.72 13.94 -6.83
CA GLY A 87 5.72 14.24 -5.83
C GLY A 87 6.25 14.12 -4.40
N ALA A 88 5.37 13.80 -3.48
CA ALA A 88 5.69 13.55 -2.07
C ALA A 88 5.08 12.24 -1.60
N ILE A 89 5.66 11.68 -0.54
CA ILE A 89 5.20 10.47 0.09
C ILE A 89 5.25 10.61 1.61
N ALA A 90 4.26 10.04 2.28
CA ALA A 90 4.30 9.85 3.73
C ALA A 90 3.82 8.46 4.12
N ILE A 91 4.45 7.90 5.14
CA ILE A 91 4.18 6.56 5.66
C ILE A 91 4.00 6.67 7.17
N ALA A 92 2.83 6.31 7.67
CA ALA A 92 2.51 6.27 9.09
C ALA A 92 2.46 4.81 9.56
N VAL A 93 3.24 4.48 10.57
CA VAL A 93 3.35 3.14 11.16
C VAL A 93 2.89 3.19 12.61
N LEU A 94 2.05 2.23 13.01
CA LEU A 94 1.62 2.01 14.39
C LEU A 94 1.62 0.51 14.68
N GLY A 95 2.60 0.04 15.42
CA GLY A 95 2.83 -1.40 15.58
C GLY A 95 3.05 -2.08 14.24
N THR A 96 2.24 -3.07 13.93
CA THR A 96 2.28 -3.76 12.64
C THR A 96 1.40 -3.13 11.55
N GLN A 97 0.60 -2.12 11.88
CA GLN A 97 -0.32 -1.48 10.95
C GLN A 97 0.33 -0.29 10.27
N THR A 98 0.08 -0.14 8.99
CA THR A 98 0.72 0.90 8.20
C THR A 98 -0.25 1.48 7.18
N ALA A 99 -0.28 2.80 7.12
CA ALA A 99 -0.94 3.57 6.09
C ALA A 99 0.08 4.47 5.38
N ALA A 100 -0.03 4.62 4.08
CA ALA A 100 0.81 5.53 3.33
C ALA A 100 0.00 6.30 2.29
N TYR A 101 0.56 7.41 1.88
CA TYR A 101 -0.01 8.27 0.86
C TYR A 101 1.09 8.81 -0.04
N PHE A 102 0.86 8.73 -1.33
CA PHE A 102 1.67 9.38 -2.35
C PHE A 102 0.80 10.34 -3.14
N CYS A 103 1.32 11.52 -3.48
CA CYS A 103 0.67 12.42 -4.42
C CYS A 103 1.68 13.28 -5.18
N ASP A 104 1.29 13.68 -6.41
CA ASP A 104 2.06 14.60 -7.26
C ASP A 104 1.75 16.08 -6.97
N GLY A 105 0.79 16.35 -6.07
CA GLY A 105 0.31 17.68 -5.75
C GLY A 105 -0.58 18.31 -6.84
N ARG A 106 -1.06 17.52 -7.81
CA ARG A 106 -1.91 17.98 -8.92
C ARG A 106 -3.17 17.14 -9.05
N SER A 107 -3.03 15.88 -9.41
CA SER A 107 -4.17 15.00 -9.71
C SER A 107 -3.87 13.53 -9.52
N VAL A 108 -2.60 13.15 -9.36
CA VAL A 108 -2.22 11.75 -9.11
C VAL A 108 -2.05 11.55 -7.62
N GLU A 109 -2.81 10.61 -7.08
CA GLU A 109 -2.69 10.20 -5.68
C GLU A 109 -2.89 8.69 -5.52
N ALA A 110 -2.32 8.14 -4.47
CA ALA A 110 -2.58 6.77 -4.06
C ALA A 110 -2.51 6.65 -2.53
N TRP A 111 -3.55 6.03 -1.96
CA TRP A 111 -3.62 5.63 -0.56
C TRP A 111 -3.31 4.16 -0.45
N PHE A 112 -2.38 3.81 0.43
CA PHE A 112 -1.90 2.45 0.63
C PHE A 112 -2.20 1.97 2.05
N ARG A 113 -2.38 0.65 2.17
CA ARG A 113 -2.48 -0.05 3.45
C ARG A 113 -1.75 -1.37 3.40
N GLY A 114 -1.33 -1.81 4.57
CA GLY A 114 -0.70 -3.10 4.74
C GLY A 114 -0.09 -3.23 6.13
N SER A 115 0.94 -4.02 6.21
CA SER A 115 1.64 -4.30 7.45
C SER A 115 3.15 -4.12 7.26
N VAL A 116 3.81 -3.85 8.37
CA VAL A 116 5.26 -3.92 8.49
C VAL A 116 5.63 -5.25 9.14
N THR A 117 6.72 -5.85 8.68
CA THR A 117 7.29 -7.07 9.25
C THR A 117 8.81 -6.91 9.32
N GLY A 118 9.33 -6.76 10.53
CA GLY A 118 10.72 -6.36 10.70
C GLY A 118 11.00 -5.03 10.00
N PRO A 119 12.09 -4.90 9.24
CA PRO A 119 12.43 -3.67 8.52
C PRO A 119 11.61 -3.45 7.24
N GLU A 120 10.86 -4.45 6.76
CA GLU A 120 10.20 -4.43 5.47
C GLU A 120 8.75 -3.91 5.56
N ILE A 121 8.40 -2.98 4.68
CA ILE A 121 7.05 -2.42 4.52
C ILE A 121 6.53 -2.82 3.14
N SER A 122 5.38 -3.49 3.09
CA SER A 122 4.71 -3.86 1.84
C SER A 122 3.24 -3.46 1.89
N LEU A 123 2.86 -2.51 1.05
CA LEU A 123 1.53 -1.92 1.04
C LEU A 123 0.89 -1.99 -0.34
N LYS A 124 -0.46 -1.99 -0.34
CA LYS A 124 -1.27 -1.95 -1.56
C LYS A 124 -2.35 -0.90 -1.48
N SER A 125 -2.64 -0.28 -2.62
CA SER A 125 -3.81 0.59 -2.78
C SER A 125 -5.02 -0.18 -3.29
N LYS A 126 -6.21 0.39 -3.11
CA LYS A 126 -7.45 -0.18 -3.69
C LYS A 126 -7.43 -0.20 -5.22
N ALA A 127 -6.70 0.73 -5.85
CA ALA A 127 -6.55 0.82 -7.30
C ALA A 127 -5.42 -0.08 -7.88
N GLY A 128 -4.77 -0.89 -7.04
CA GLY A 128 -3.73 -1.83 -7.47
C GLY A 128 -2.30 -1.26 -7.50
N ALA A 129 -2.09 0.00 -7.09
CA ALA A 129 -0.74 0.52 -6.87
C ALA A 129 -0.09 -0.21 -5.69
N THR A 130 1.24 -0.33 -5.70
CA THR A 130 2.04 -0.97 -4.65
C THR A 130 3.12 -0.03 -4.13
N LEU A 131 3.45 -0.20 -2.86
CA LEU A 131 4.55 0.48 -2.19
C LEU A 131 5.37 -0.58 -1.46
N GLU A 132 6.66 -0.57 -1.72
CA GLU A 132 7.65 -1.42 -1.04
C GLU A 132 8.73 -0.51 -0.48
N ALA A 133 9.08 -0.69 0.78
CA ALA A 133 10.11 0.09 1.45
C ALA A 133 10.84 -0.73 2.50
N ASP A 134 12.08 -0.35 2.76
CA ASP A 134 12.94 -0.92 3.77
C ASP A 134 13.42 0.19 4.73
N LEU A 135 13.45 -0.14 6.01
CA LEU A 135 14.03 0.73 7.03
C LEU A 135 15.55 0.61 7.00
N ASP A 136 16.22 1.73 6.80
CA ASP A 136 17.69 1.83 6.80
C ASP A 136 18.11 2.91 7.82
N GLY A 137 18.34 2.50 9.05
CA GLY A 137 18.55 3.43 10.17
C GLY A 137 17.29 4.23 10.51
N ASP A 138 17.34 5.54 10.34
CA ASP A 138 16.21 6.45 10.57
C ASP A 138 15.52 6.88 9.25
N HIS A 139 15.88 6.25 8.13
CA HIS A 139 15.36 6.54 6.81
C HIS A 139 14.53 5.38 6.28
N LEU A 140 13.47 5.67 5.55
CA LEU A 140 12.78 4.69 4.71
C LEU A 140 13.19 4.89 3.25
N LYS A 141 13.70 3.83 2.64
CA LYS A 141 14.01 3.78 1.21
C LYS A 141 13.04 2.84 0.50
N GLY A 142 12.53 3.27 -0.63
CA GLY A 142 11.54 2.41 -1.29
C GLY A 142 11.16 2.83 -2.69
N THR A 143 10.10 2.18 -3.15
CA THR A 143 9.53 2.39 -4.47
C THR A 143 8.00 2.36 -4.43
N VAL A 144 7.37 3.36 -4.99
CA VAL A 144 5.94 3.35 -5.33
C VAL A 144 5.78 2.93 -6.79
N ARG A 145 4.83 2.05 -7.06
CA ARG A 145 4.42 1.68 -8.42
C ARG A 145 2.97 2.09 -8.62
N ILE A 146 2.73 2.99 -9.57
CA ILE A 146 1.39 3.45 -9.96
C ILE A 146 1.29 3.25 -11.46
N GLN A 147 0.40 2.37 -11.91
CA GLN A 147 0.30 1.97 -13.32
C GLN A 147 1.67 1.46 -13.84
N ASP A 148 2.25 2.11 -14.84
CA ASP A 148 3.55 1.76 -15.41
C ASP A 148 4.72 2.54 -14.79
N ASP A 149 4.43 3.54 -13.95
CA ASP A 149 5.45 4.39 -13.32
C ASP A 149 6.06 3.72 -12.09
N ARG A 150 7.38 3.85 -11.98
CA ARG A 150 8.18 3.43 -10.84
C ARG A 150 8.85 4.65 -10.22
N ILE A 151 8.39 5.04 -9.06
CA ILE A 151 8.80 6.24 -8.34
C ILE A 151 9.60 5.81 -7.12
N LYS A 152 10.88 6.20 -7.07
CA LYS A 152 11.73 5.93 -5.91
C LYS A 152 11.64 7.05 -4.89
N PHE A 153 11.95 6.71 -3.65
CA PHE A 153 12.02 7.67 -2.55
C PHE A 153 13.02 7.23 -1.49
N GLU A 154 13.56 8.22 -0.80
CA GLU A 154 14.27 8.11 0.46
C GLU A 154 13.74 9.23 1.35
N ILE A 155 13.15 8.89 2.50
CA ILE A 155 12.43 9.82 3.36
C ILE A 155 12.80 9.59 4.82
N ASP A 156 12.74 10.66 5.59
CA ASP A 156 13.13 10.71 6.99
C ASP A 156 11.92 10.63 7.91
N GLU A 157 12.18 10.29 9.17
CA GLU A 157 11.17 10.42 10.21
C GLU A 157 10.70 11.88 10.36
N ALA A 158 9.38 12.06 10.36
CA ALA A 158 8.74 13.36 10.41
C ALA A 158 8.41 13.79 11.84
N THR A 159 8.86 14.97 12.22
CA THR A 159 8.52 15.61 13.48
C THR A 159 7.35 16.58 13.28
N LYS A 160 6.33 16.48 14.13
CA LYS A 160 5.16 17.38 14.07
C LYS A 160 5.57 18.86 13.98
N PRO A 161 4.89 19.67 13.13
CA PRO A 161 3.64 19.38 12.42
C PRO A 161 3.83 18.61 11.11
N ALA A 162 5.06 18.27 10.69
CA ALA A 162 5.26 17.44 9.51
C ALA A 162 4.58 16.07 9.66
N GLY A 163 4.10 15.51 8.54
CA GLY A 163 3.41 14.23 8.56
C GLY A 163 2.30 14.12 7.53
N LEU A 164 1.47 13.10 7.70
CA LEU A 164 0.35 12.79 6.84
C LEU A 164 -0.96 13.26 7.47
N TYR A 165 -1.75 14.01 6.71
CA TYR A 165 -3.07 14.50 7.11
C TYR A 165 -4.14 14.10 6.10
N ARG A 166 -5.37 13.97 6.59
CA ARG A 166 -6.51 13.61 5.77
C ARG A 166 -7.79 14.29 6.26
N ALA A 167 -8.58 14.83 5.32
CA ALA A 167 -9.95 15.25 5.55
C ALA A 167 -10.92 14.42 4.71
N ARG A 168 -12.12 14.23 5.22
CA ARG A 168 -13.21 13.53 4.54
C ARG A 168 -14.50 14.31 4.64
N GLY A 169 -15.10 14.61 3.52
CA GLY A 169 -16.44 15.15 3.37
C GLY A 169 -17.41 14.12 2.81
N SER A 170 -18.60 14.57 2.48
CA SER A 170 -19.68 13.75 1.94
C SER A 170 -19.32 13.11 0.58
N LYS A 171 -18.56 13.80 -0.27
CA LYS A 171 -18.12 13.36 -1.60
C LYS A 171 -16.65 13.64 -1.86
N THR A 172 -15.97 14.27 -0.92
CA THR A 172 -14.60 14.77 -1.07
C THR A 172 -13.68 14.07 -0.09
N THR A 173 -12.51 13.68 -0.56
CA THR A 173 -11.39 13.25 0.28
C THR A 173 -10.19 14.12 -0.09
N ILE A 174 -9.46 14.58 0.92
CA ILE A 174 -8.27 15.38 0.71
C ILE A 174 -7.13 14.75 1.51
N GLY A 175 -5.99 14.58 0.88
CA GLY A 175 -4.75 14.15 1.50
C GLY A 175 -3.70 15.24 1.44
N TRP A 176 -2.96 15.43 2.51
CA TRP A 176 -1.80 16.34 2.56
C TRP A 176 -0.60 15.63 3.17
N ILE A 177 0.55 15.92 2.61
CA ILE A 177 1.85 15.62 3.19
C ILE A 177 2.48 16.95 3.57
N VAL A 178 2.60 17.20 4.87
CA VAL A 178 3.34 18.34 5.40
C VAL A 178 4.78 17.91 5.59
N LEU A 179 5.70 18.62 4.94
CA LEU A 179 7.12 18.31 4.96
C LEU A 179 7.84 19.01 6.12
N GLN A 180 9.06 18.58 6.44
CA GLN A 180 9.86 19.15 7.53
C GLN A 180 10.22 20.64 7.32
N ASP A 181 10.28 21.09 6.07
CA ASP A 181 10.52 22.50 5.70
C ASP A 181 9.27 23.37 5.82
N GLY A 182 8.14 22.79 6.26
CA GLY A 182 6.85 23.45 6.39
C GLY A 182 6.08 23.58 5.07
N SER A 183 6.65 23.15 3.94
CA SER A 183 5.90 23.08 2.69
C SER A 183 4.92 21.91 2.73
N GLU A 184 3.88 21.99 1.91
CA GLU A 184 2.88 20.93 1.80
C GLU A 184 2.65 20.50 0.36
N VAL A 185 2.25 19.24 0.19
CA VAL A 185 1.85 18.68 -1.08
C VAL A 185 0.56 17.91 -0.85
N GLY A 186 -0.49 18.18 -1.61
CA GLY A 186 -1.76 17.51 -1.40
C GLY A 186 -2.62 17.45 -2.66
N VAL A 187 -3.56 16.51 -2.64
CA VAL A 187 -4.58 16.34 -3.68
C VAL A 187 -5.95 16.23 -3.03
N GLN A 188 -6.90 16.97 -3.59
CA GLN A 188 -8.32 16.86 -3.31
C GLN A 188 -8.97 16.03 -4.39
N THR A 189 -9.73 15.01 -3.99
CA THR A 189 -10.55 14.19 -4.90
C THR A 189 -12.02 14.31 -4.53
N THR A 190 -12.83 14.77 -5.49
CA THR A 190 -14.29 14.90 -5.37
C THR A 190 -14.95 14.07 -6.48
N GLY A 191 -15.58 12.97 -6.12
CA GLY A 191 -16.06 12.00 -7.12
C GLY A 191 -14.90 11.43 -7.93
N ASP A 192 -14.93 11.63 -9.26
CA ASP A 192 -13.88 11.18 -10.18
C ASP A 192 -12.87 12.30 -10.54
N ALA A 193 -13.03 13.50 -9.99
CA ALA A 193 -12.18 14.64 -10.28
C ALA A 193 -11.13 14.85 -9.19
N SER A 194 -9.86 14.93 -9.59
CA SER A 194 -8.75 15.25 -8.70
C SER A 194 -8.10 16.57 -9.09
N MET A 195 -7.70 17.36 -8.10
CA MET A 195 -7.08 18.68 -8.24
C MET A 195 -6.11 18.94 -7.08
N PRO A 196 -5.25 19.96 -7.14
CA PRO A 196 -4.45 20.36 -5.98
C PRO A 196 -5.32 20.59 -4.75
N ALA A 197 -4.86 20.13 -3.59
CA ALA A 197 -5.53 20.40 -2.32
C ALA A 197 -5.48 21.91 -1.99
N PRO A 198 -6.46 22.43 -1.25
CA PRO A 198 -6.32 23.74 -0.63
C PRO A 198 -5.20 23.75 0.41
N ASP A 199 -4.68 24.93 0.74
CA ASP A 199 -3.65 25.10 1.77
C ASP A 199 -4.18 24.57 3.11
N LEU A 200 -3.33 23.87 3.85
CA LEU A 200 -3.60 23.35 5.19
C LEU A 200 -2.79 24.12 6.24
N ASP A 201 -3.46 24.68 7.25
CA ASP A 201 -2.78 25.10 8.47
C ASP A 201 -2.76 23.92 9.47
N PRO A 202 -1.62 23.26 9.71
CA PRO A 202 -1.56 22.13 10.63
C PRO A 202 -1.85 22.49 12.09
N GLN A 203 -1.84 23.79 12.45
CA GLN A 203 -2.18 24.27 13.79
C GLN A 203 -3.69 24.55 13.94
N ASN A 204 -4.36 24.81 12.82
CA ASN A 204 -5.81 24.93 12.75
C ASN A 204 -6.32 24.13 11.55
N PRO A 205 -6.32 22.79 11.63
CA PRO A 205 -6.47 21.91 10.48
C PRO A 205 -7.91 21.82 9.99
N GLN A 206 -8.50 22.96 9.61
CA GLN A 206 -9.83 23.06 9.03
C GLN A 206 -9.74 23.68 7.64
N VAL A 207 -10.44 23.06 6.69
CA VAL A 207 -10.56 23.57 5.33
C VAL A 207 -12.03 23.62 4.92
N THR A 208 -12.37 24.58 4.07
CA THR A 208 -13.73 24.70 3.52
C THR A 208 -13.70 24.36 2.04
N VAL A 209 -14.45 23.35 1.65
CA VAL A 209 -14.57 22.91 0.24
C VAL A 209 -16.02 22.79 -0.13
N ASP A 210 -16.43 23.47 -1.20
CA ASP A 210 -17.82 23.49 -1.71
C ASP A 210 -18.87 23.86 -0.63
N GLY A 211 -18.46 24.70 0.35
CA GLY A 211 -19.31 25.11 1.46
C GLY A 211 -19.39 24.12 2.63
N GLU A 212 -18.70 23.00 2.55
CA GLU A 212 -18.55 22.03 3.64
C GLU A 212 -17.25 22.32 4.42
N ASN A 213 -17.35 22.41 5.75
CA ASN A 213 -16.18 22.54 6.62
C ASN A 213 -15.67 21.12 6.96
N LEU A 214 -14.42 20.87 6.67
CA LEU A 214 -13.76 19.58 6.87
C LEU A 214 -12.60 19.73 7.86
N ASP A 215 -12.55 18.82 8.82
CA ASP A 215 -11.42 18.72 9.75
C ASP A 215 -10.35 17.76 9.17
N ALA A 216 -9.14 18.24 9.00
CA ALA A 216 -8.00 17.43 8.61
C ALA A 216 -7.37 16.80 9.85
N ALA A 217 -7.46 15.49 9.96
CA ALA A 217 -6.85 14.72 11.03
C ALA A 217 -5.51 14.13 10.61
N PRO A 218 -4.51 14.04 11.52
CA PRO A 218 -3.30 13.29 11.26
C PRO A 218 -3.62 11.79 11.09
N VAL A 219 -2.98 11.16 10.12
CA VAL A 219 -3.08 9.72 9.87
C VAL A 219 -2.07 8.99 10.76
N ASN A 220 -2.51 7.91 11.42
CA ASN A 220 -1.70 7.20 12.41
C ASN A 220 -1.23 5.80 11.96
N GLY A 221 -1.79 5.28 10.88
CA GLY A 221 -1.46 3.93 10.38
C GLY A 221 -2.59 2.91 10.53
N ASP A 222 -3.47 3.09 11.49
CA ASP A 222 -4.57 2.17 11.82
C ASP A 222 -5.94 2.56 11.22
N GLU A 223 -6.04 3.71 10.56
CA GLU A 223 -7.30 4.19 9.99
C GLU A 223 -7.77 3.33 8.80
N SER A 224 -9.08 3.24 8.62
CA SER A 224 -9.66 2.73 7.37
C SER A 224 -9.57 3.80 6.28
N LEU A 225 -8.89 3.46 5.18
CA LEU A 225 -8.69 4.32 4.00
C LEU A 225 -9.81 4.11 2.97
#